data_5c5cd843d383d5dc414a104447b08d8b
#
_entry.id   5c5cd843d383d5dc414a104447b08d8b
#
_cell.length_a   1.000
_cell.length_b   1.000
_cell.length_c   1.000
_cell.angle_alpha   90.00
_cell.angle_beta   90.00
_cell.angle_gamma   90.00
#
_symmetry.space_group_name_H-M   'P 1'
#
loop_
_entity.id
_entity.type
_entity.pdbx_description
1 polymer ?
#
loop_
_entity_poly.entity_id
_entity_poly.type
_entity_poly.pdbx_seq_one_letter_code
_entity_poly.pdbx_strand_id
1 'polypeptide(L)'
;MNSRERFLQTINRKMPDRAPVFATFTPQVAQKMAEYLHVPYEKPLDSMLSTRASHMDLLVKLGNDAVGIATCAPDNFPAKTLENGLIENEWGMIFKPMGLYNEFHIYPLANVETSDDISKHKFPDPLAKGRWDEAEKTIAKYGKTLGIIADLETTLFETAWYLVGLEKFLMDLMLEAEYINPLLDKIQEIHTFYGRKMIELGADVLWCGDDFGTQQSQIMDLETFRKYFKPRFRQMFKEFKKVNPNIKLAWHSCGAFSPFIPDFIEIGLDIVNPLQPLATGMEPEILKSKFGNEVIFFGGVCVQDLLPNKSPDEIKAEIIRRKNIFGKKGGYIVAPAHNIQDDTSIENILAFFDAAKKL
;
A
#
# COMPACT_ATOMS: atom_id res chain seq x y z
N MET A 1 17.36 15.87 -13.73
CA MET A 1 17.14 14.39 -13.67
C MET A 1 15.85 14.03 -14.35
N ASN A 2 15.75 12.85 -14.97
CA ASN A 2 14.46 12.28 -15.34
C ASN A 2 13.75 11.66 -14.10
N SER A 3 12.48 11.28 -14.25
CA SER A 3 11.69 10.74 -13.12
C SER A 3 12.27 9.46 -12.53
N ARG A 4 12.72 8.51 -13.38
CA ARG A 4 13.34 7.27 -12.92
C ARG A 4 14.64 7.51 -12.15
N GLU A 5 15.53 8.34 -12.68
CA GLU A 5 16.78 8.69 -11.99
C GLU A 5 16.53 9.30 -10.62
N ARG A 6 15.57 10.24 -10.55
CA ARG A 6 15.15 10.92 -9.31
C ARG A 6 14.62 9.92 -8.29
N PHE A 7 13.73 9.02 -8.73
CA PHE A 7 13.14 7.98 -7.88
C PHE A 7 14.23 7.04 -7.33
N LEU A 8 15.08 6.50 -8.22
CA LEU A 8 16.17 5.58 -7.85
C LEU A 8 17.20 6.23 -6.92
N GLN A 9 17.55 7.51 -7.13
CA GLN A 9 18.42 8.21 -6.19
C GLN A 9 17.80 8.32 -4.81
N THR A 10 16.51 8.68 -4.74
CA THR A 10 15.79 8.82 -3.48
C THR A 10 15.71 7.52 -2.69
N ILE A 11 15.34 6.40 -3.34
CA ILE A 11 15.23 5.11 -2.66
C ILE A 11 16.60 4.51 -2.29
N ASN A 12 17.69 5.08 -2.81
CA ASN A 12 19.07 4.77 -2.41
C ASN A 12 19.64 5.83 -1.46
N ARG A 13 18.79 6.70 -0.86
CA ARG A 13 19.15 7.74 0.12
C ARG A 13 20.18 8.75 -0.42
N LYS A 14 20.23 8.93 -1.73
CA LYS A 14 21.00 9.98 -2.39
C LYS A 14 20.13 11.22 -2.58
N MET A 15 20.75 12.39 -2.69
CA MET A 15 20.03 13.63 -2.91
C MET A 15 19.63 13.76 -4.39
N PRO A 16 18.33 13.77 -4.73
CA PRO A 16 17.85 14.09 -6.07
C PRO A 16 17.79 15.61 -6.30
N ASP A 17 17.48 16.03 -7.52
CA ASP A 17 17.20 17.43 -7.86
C ASP A 17 15.95 17.97 -7.09
N ARG A 18 14.95 17.14 -6.87
CA ARG A 18 13.80 17.33 -5.98
C ARG A 18 13.32 16.00 -5.43
N ALA A 19 12.50 16.02 -4.40
CA ALA A 19 11.81 14.79 -3.94
C ALA A 19 10.88 14.26 -5.05
N PRO A 20 10.89 12.95 -5.35
CA PRO A 20 9.91 12.36 -6.26
C PRO A 20 8.50 12.42 -5.70
N VAL A 21 7.53 12.40 -6.60
CA VAL A 21 6.10 12.45 -6.30
C VAL A 21 5.46 11.11 -6.62
N PHE A 22 4.62 10.61 -5.71
CA PHE A 22 3.75 9.48 -5.97
C PHE A 22 2.41 9.69 -5.28
N ALA A 23 1.35 9.82 -6.04
CA ALA A 23 -0.03 9.93 -5.54
C ALA A 23 -0.87 8.79 -6.11
N THR A 24 -1.95 8.49 -5.41
CA THR A 24 -2.99 7.54 -5.83
C THR A 24 -4.36 8.14 -5.62
N PHE A 25 -5.33 7.74 -6.42
CA PHE A 25 -6.70 8.26 -6.42
C PHE A 25 -7.71 7.16 -6.13
N THR A 26 -8.82 7.52 -5.49
CA THR A 26 -10.03 6.72 -5.57
C THR A 26 -10.60 6.78 -6.99
N PRO A 27 -11.40 5.79 -7.44
CA PRO A 27 -11.99 5.80 -8.78
C PRO A 27 -12.80 7.07 -9.10
N GLN A 28 -13.50 7.63 -8.10
CA GLN A 28 -14.29 8.86 -8.24
C GLN A 28 -13.40 10.07 -8.56
N VAL A 29 -12.28 10.21 -7.83
CA VAL A 29 -11.30 11.27 -8.09
C VAL A 29 -10.65 11.08 -9.46
N ALA A 30 -10.30 9.86 -9.82
CA ALA A 30 -9.71 9.57 -11.13
C ALA A 30 -10.67 9.94 -12.26
N GLN A 31 -11.96 9.63 -12.13
CA GLN A 31 -12.97 10.04 -13.10
C GLN A 31 -13.08 11.57 -13.19
N LYS A 32 -13.27 12.26 -12.07
CA LYS A 32 -13.34 13.72 -11.98
C LYS A 32 -12.12 14.41 -12.59
N MET A 33 -10.92 13.90 -12.32
CA MET A 33 -9.69 14.44 -12.89
C MET A 33 -9.52 14.13 -14.38
N ALA A 34 -9.95 12.95 -14.85
CA ALA A 34 -9.94 12.61 -16.27
C ALA A 34 -10.86 13.53 -17.08
N GLU A 35 -12.07 13.81 -16.57
CA GLU A 35 -13.01 14.77 -17.16
C GLU A 35 -12.40 16.19 -17.21
N TYR A 36 -11.82 16.66 -16.11
CA TYR A 36 -11.19 17.98 -16.03
C TYR A 36 -10.01 18.15 -17.01
N LEU A 37 -9.20 17.10 -17.18
CA LEU A 37 -8.03 17.11 -18.06
C LEU A 37 -8.35 16.71 -19.52
N HIS A 38 -9.61 16.43 -19.83
CA HIS A 38 -10.08 15.96 -21.12
C HIS A 38 -9.30 14.73 -21.63
N VAL A 39 -9.10 13.74 -20.75
CA VAL A 39 -8.47 12.45 -21.08
C VAL A 39 -9.44 11.29 -20.85
N PRO A 40 -9.27 10.14 -21.53
CA PRO A 40 -10.08 8.96 -21.26
C PRO A 40 -9.98 8.52 -19.79
N TYR A 41 -11.11 8.17 -19.19
CA TYR A 41 -11.14 7.51 -17.89
C TYR A 41 -10.80 6.03 -18.04
N GLU A 42 -9.84 5.56 -17.27
CA GLU A 42 -9.48 4.15 -17.17
C GLU A 42 -10.17 3.53 -15.94
N LYS A 43 -10.82 2.39 -16.11
CA LYS A 43 -11.38 1.65 -14.98
C LYS A 43 -10.25 1.20 -14.04
N PRO A 44 -10.52 1.11 -12.71
CA PRO A 44 -9.53 0.58 -11.78
C PRO A 44 -9.20 -0.88 -12.12
N LEU A 45 -7.96 -1.28 -11.80
CA LEU A 45 -7.56 -2.68 -11.88
C LEU A 45 -8.41 -3.52 -10.92
N ASP A 46 -8.77 -4.72 -11.36
CA ASP A 46 -9.41 -5.72 -10.51
C ASP A 46 -8.34 -6.35 -9.61
N SER A 47 -8.04 -5.67 -8.53
CA SER A 47 -7.17 -6.15 -7.45
C SER A 47 -7.99 -6.31 -6.17
N MET A 48 -7.42 -6.97 -5.15
CA MET A 48 -8.19 -7.40 -3.98
C MET A 48 -8.86 -6.21 -3.25
N LEU A 49 -8.10 -5.16 -2.91
CA LEU A 49 -8.62 -4.02 -2.14
C LEU A 49 -7.96 -2.68 -2.50
N SER A 50 -6.92 -2.69 -3.32
CA SER A 50 -6.14 -1.51 -3.60
C SER A 50 -6.38 -0.97 -5.00
N THR A 51 -6.52 0.34 -5.10
CA THR A 51 -6.50 1.06 -6.37
C THR A 51 -5.13 1.68 -6.67
N ARG A 52 -4.10 1.40 -5.84
CA ARG A 52 -2.77 2.03 -5.93
C ARG A 52 -2.02 1.74 -7.21
N ALA A 53 -2.36 0.66 -7.91
CA ALA A 53 -1.83 0.34 -9.24
C ALA A 53 -2.74 0.82 -10.39
N SER A 54 -3.82 1.55 -10.09
CA SER A 54 -4.82 2.01 -11.06
C SER A 54 -4.54 3.44 -11.52
N HIS A 55 -5.08 3.80 -12.68
CA HIS A 55 -5.08 5.18 -13.23
C HIS A 55 -3.67 5.75 -13.47
N MET A 56 -2.70 4.90 -13.78
CA MET A 56 -1.28 5.31 -13.85
C MET A 56 -1.03 6.33 -14.95
N ASP A 57 -1.68 6.26 -16.10
CA ASP A 57 -1.52 7.23 -17.19
C ASP A 57 -1.93 8.64 -16.77
N LEU A 58 -3.06 8.75 -16.07
CA LEU A 58 -3.56 10.01 -15.52
C LEU A 58 -2.59 10.58 -14.46
N LEU A 59 -2.13 9.73 -13.53
CA LEU A 59 -1.24 10.13 -12.44
C LEU A 59 0.15 10.54 -12.95
N VAL A 60 0.67 9.86 -13.97
CA VAL A 60 1.92 10.24 -14.66
C VAL A 60 1.76 11.60 -15.35
N LYS A 61 0.62 11.85 -16.02
CA LYS A 61 0.32 13.15 -16.63
C LYS A 61 0.28 14.28 -15.60
N LEU A 62 -0.18 14.02 -14.38
CA LEU A 62 -0.19 14.97 -13.27
C LEU A 62 1.20 15.19 -12.66
N GLY A 63 2.09 14.21 -12.75
CA GLY A 63 3.49 14.35 -12.32
C GLY A 63 4.03 13.29 -11.38
N ASN A 64 3.43 12.11 -11.29
CA ASN A 64 4.03 10.99 -10.60
C ASN A 64 5.39 10.63 -11.22
N ASP A 65 6.39 10.39 -10.38
CA ASP A 65 7.73 9.93 -10.77
C ASP A 65 7.87 8.39 -10.76
N ALA A 66 6.84 7.70 -10.33
CA ALA A 66 6.75 6.24 -10.32
C ALA A 66 5.35 5.78 -10.70
N VAL A 67 5.21 4.51 -11.06
CA VAL A 67 3.94 3.82 -11.30
C VAL A 67 3.79 2.62 -10.40
N GLY A 68 2.55 2.30 -10.04
CA GLY A 68 2.18 1.10 -9.31
C GLY A 68 1.98 -0.09 -10.24
N ILE A 69 2.34 -1.29 -9.78
CA ILE A 69 1.94 -2.57 -10.35
C ILE A 69 1.38 -3.46 -9.25
N ALA A 70 0.43 -4.32 -9.58
CA ALA A 70 -0.17 -5.25 -8.63
C ALA A 70 -0.53 -6.57 -9.31
N THR A 71 -0.87 -7.59 -8.52
CA THR A 71 -1.59 -8.76 -9.02
C THR A 71 -3.00 -8.36 -9.43
N CYS A 72 -3.50 -8.97 -10.52
CA CYS A 72 -4.90 -8.85 -10.91
C CYS A 72 -5.64 -10.15 -10.64
N ALA A 73 -6.97 -10.08 -10.64
CA ALA A 73 -7.80 -11.27 -10.70
C ALA A 73 -7.46 -12.08 -11.96
N PRO A 74 -7.35 -13.41 -11.86
CA PRO A 74 -6.97 -14.25 -13.00
C PRO A 74 -8.13 -14.39 -14.02
N ASP A 75 -7.79 -14.77 -15.25
CA ASP A 75 -8.76 -14.95 -16.34
C ASP A 75 -9.94 -15.87 -15.97
N ASN A 76 -9.70 -16.89 -15.14
CA ASN A 76 -10.69 -17.88 -14.73
C ASN A 76 -11.51 -17.47 -13.49
N PHE A 77 -11.15 -16.36 -12.85
CA PHE A 77 -11.88 -15.83 -11.70
C PHE A 77 -11.83 -14.30 -11.64
N PRO A 78 -12.43 -13.58 -12.59
CA PRO A 78 -12.64 -12.14 -12.42
C PRO A 78 -13.58 -11.91 -11.22
N ALA A 79 -13.48 -10.77 -10.56
CA ALA A 79 -14.42 -10.42 -9.49
C ALA A 79 -15.86 -10.54 -10.00
N LYS A 80 -16.70 -11.28 -9.28
CA LYS A 80 -18.06 -11.60 -9.71
C LYS A 80 -19.06 -10.68 -9.02
N THR A 81 -19.88 -10.00 -9.82
CA THR A 81 -21.10 -9.36 -9.29
C THR A 81 -22.19 -10.41 -9.16
N LEU A 82 -22.67 -10.61 -7.93
CA LEU A 82 -23.77 -11.52 -7.61
C LEU A 82 -25.13 -10.87 -7.89
N GLU A 83 -26.22 -11.66 -7.94
CA GLU A 83 -27.58 -11.20 -8.27
C GLU A 83 -28.10 -10.05 -7.39
N ASN A 84 -27.64 -9.97 -6.14
CA ASN A 84 -28.01 -8.91 -5.19
C ASN A 84 -27.05 -7.69 -5.23
N GLY A 85 -26.14 -7.60 -6.23
CA GLY A 85 -25.16 -6.53 -6.37
C GLY A 85 -23.95 -6.64 -5.45
N LEU A 86 -23.80 -7.73 -4.70
CA LEU A 86 -22.58 -8.04 -3.95
C LEU A 86 -21.46 -8.46 -4.91
N ILE A 87 -20.20 -8.33 -4.45
CA ILE A 87 -19.02 -8.69 -5.24
C ILE A 87 -18.26 -9.80 -4.51
N GLU A 88 -17.98 -10.91 -5.20
CA GLU A 88 -17.14 -11.99 -4.70
C GLU A 88 -15.77 -11.97 -5.37
N ASN A 89 -14.70 -12.09 -4.58
CA ASN A 89 -13.32 -12.24 -5.08
C ASN A 89 -12.82 -13.70 -5.01
N GLU A 90 -11.64 -13.96 -5.55
CA GLU A 90 -11.04 -15.30 -5.61
C GLU A 90 -10.65 -15.89 -4.23
N TRP A 91 -10.61 -15.07 -3.19
CA TRP A 91 -10.41 -15.52 -1.81
C TRP A 91 -11.70 -16.02 -1.15
N GLY A 92 -12.84 -15.91 -1.86
CA GLY A 92 -14.17 -16.22 -1.32
C GLY A 92 -14.76 -15.12 -0.44
N MET A 93 -14.11 -13.96 -0.36
CA MET A 93 -14.63 -12.80 0.36
C MET A 93 -15.77 -12.18 -0.43
N ILE A 94 -16.86 -11.80 0.24
CA ILE A 94 -17.98 -11.13 -0.41
C ILE A 94 -18.13 -9.73 0.16
N PHE A 95 -18.23 -8.75 -0.74
CA PHE A 95 -18.30 -7.33 -0.43
C PHE A 95 -19.63 -6.73 -0.88
N LYS A 96 -20.07 -5.73 -0.13
CA LYS A 96 -21.17 -4.84 -0.50
C LYS A 96 -20.58 -3.50 -0.97
N PRO A 97 -20.82 -3.07 -2.22
CA PRO A 97 -20.41 -1.76 -2.67
C PRO A 97 -21.10 -0.65 -1.88
N MET A 98 -20.32 0.25 -1.24
CA MET A 98 -20.81 1.37 -0.43
C MET A 98 -20.36 2.74 -0.96
N GLY A 99 -19.99 2.84 -2.22
CA GLY A 99 -19.50 4.06 -2.87
C GLY A 99 -17.97 4.17 -2.83
N LEU A 100 -17.39 4.80 -1.80
CA LEU A 100 -15.93 5.01 -1.73
C LEU A 100 -15.16 3.71 -1.50
N TYR A 101 -15.67 2.84 -0.65
CA TYR A 101 -15.08 1.55 -0.30
C TYR A 101 -16.13 0.45 -0.35
N ASN A 102 -15.66 -0.79 -0.47
CA ASN A 102 -16.48 -1.96 -0.32
C ASN A 102 -16.52 -2.37 1.16
N GLU A 103 -17.72 -2.63 1.68
CA GLU A 103 -17.91 -3.16 3.04
C GLU A 103 -17.85 -4.69 2.99
N PHE A 104 -17.12 -5.29 3.93
CA PHE A 104 -17.11 -6.74 4.09
C PHE A 104 -18.52 -7.23 4.46
N HIS A 105 -19.06 -8.16 3.69
CA HIS A 105 -20.38 -8.73 3.87
C HIS A 105 -20.30 -10.19 4.36
N ILE A 106 -19.40 -11.00 3.79
CA ILE A 106 -19.15 -12.37 4.21
C ILE A 106 -17.65 -12.61 4.32
N TYR A 107 -17.25 -13.13 5.46
CA TYR A 107 -15.94 -13.66 5.75
C TYR A 107 -15.95 -15.17 5.52
N PRO A 108 -15.24 -15.72 4.52
CA PRO A 108 -15.36 -17.13 4.13
C PRO A 108 -14.93 -18.11 5.21
N LEU A 109 -14.12 -17.69 6.16
CA LEU A 109 -13.63 -18.46 7.30
C LEU A 109 -14.19 -17.96 8.64
N ALA A 110 -15.37 -17.31 8.65
CA ALA A 110 -16.00 -16.80 9.89
C ALA A 110 -16.25 -17.89 10.95
N ASN A 111 -16.42 -19.14 10.53
CA ASN A 111 -16.68 -20.28 11.42
C ASN A 111 -15.49 -21.24 11.53
N VAL A 112 -14.28 -20.78 11.18
CA VAL A 112 -13.07 -21.62 11.29
C VAL A 112 -12.75 -21.94 12.75
N GLU A 113 -12.41 -23.19 13.03
CA GLU A 113 -12.02 -23.68 14.36
C GLU A 113 -10.70 -24.48 14.33
N THR A 114 -10.46 -25.22 13.25
CA THR A 114 -9.37 -26.20 13.16
C THR A 114 -8.44 -25.96 11.97
N SER A 115 -7.26 -26.58 11.98
CA SER A 115 -6.35 -26.61 10.85
C SER A 115 -6.94 -27.32 9.61
N ASP A 116 -7.84 -28.27 9.84
CA ASP A 116 -8.56 -28.97 8.78
C ASP A 116 -9.47 -28.02 7.97
N ASP A 117 -10.07 -27.04 8.62
CA ASP A 117 -10.91 -26.05 7.95
C ASP A 117 -10.09 -25.17 6.99
N ILE A 118 -8.85 -24.85 7.39
CA ILE A 118 -7.91 -24.12 6.52
C ILE A 118 -7.55 -24.98 5.30
N SER A 119 -7.30 -26.28 5.48
CA SER A 119 -6.94 -27.18 4.39
C SER A 119 -8.05 -27.38 3.36
N LYS A 120 -9.32 -27.22 3.76
CA LYS A 120 -10.51 -27.32 2.89
C LYS A 120 -10.82 -26.01 2.15
N HIS A 121 -10.33 -24.87 2.63
CA HIS A 121 -10.56 -23.57 1.99
C HIS A 121 -9.80 -23.48 0.66
N LYS A 122 -10.48 -22.94 -0.36
CA LYS A 122 -9.87 -22.73 -1.68
C LYS A 122 -9.18 -21.37 -1.70
N PHE A 123 -7.87 -21.39 -1.56
CA PHE A 123 -7.03 -20.20 -1.72
C PHE A 123 -6.75 -19.88 -3.19
N PRO A 124 -6.37 -18.62 -3.51
CA PRO A 124 -5.93 -18.22 -4.84
C PRO A 124 -4.77 -19.07 -5.37
N ASP A 125 -4.80 -19.36 -6.66
CA ASP A 125 -3.66 -19.97 -7.36
C ASP A 125 -2.69 -18.88 -7.83
N PRO A 126 -1.45 -18.80 -7.28
CA PRO A 126 -0.48 -17.81 -7.69
C PRO A 126 -0.02 -17.93 -9.16
N LEU A 127 -0.21 -19.11 -9.76
CA LEU A 127 0.17 -19.42 -11.15
C LEU A 127 -0.97 -19.19 -12.13
N ALA A 128 -2.16 -18.77 -11.67
CA ALA A 128 -3.31 -18.61 -12.53
C ALA A 128 -3.03 -17.60 -13.66
N LYS A 129 -3.49 -17.96 -14.87
CA LYS A 129 -3.30 -17.16 -16.07
C LYS A 129 -3.98 -15.79 -15.97
N GLY A 130 -3.38 -14.76 -16.54
CA GLY A 130 -3.88 -13.39 -16.56
C GLY A 130 -3.44 -12.54 -15.35
N ARG A 131 -3.03 -13.17 -14.25
CA ARG A 131 -2.69 -12.50 -12.99
C ARG A 131 -1.61 -11.43 -13.11
N TRP A 132 -0.69 -11.55 -14.05
CA TRP A 132 0.48 -10.70 -14.21
C TRP A 132 0.42 -9.77 -15.41
N ASP A 133 -0.57 -9.93 -16.29
CA ASP A 133 -0.61 -9.28 -17.60
C ASP A 133 -0.58 -7.75 -17.51
N GLU A 134 -1.32 -7.16 -16.57
CA GLU A 134 -1.34 -5.70 -16.37
C GLU A 134 -0.03 -5.18 -15.77
N ALA A 135 0.60 -5.94 -14.87
CA ALA A 135 1.91 -5.60 -14.33
C ALA A 135 2.97 -5.61 -15.44
N GLU A 136 2.99 -6.63 -16.30
CA GLU A 136 3.90 -6.74 -17.44
C GLU A 136 3.71 -5.60 -18.45
N LYS A 137 2.45 -5.25 -18.78
CA LYS A 137 2.12 -4.11 -19.65
C LYS A 137 2.62 -2.77 -19.07
N THR A 138 2.38 -2.54 -17.77
CA THR A 138 2.80 -1.31 -17.09
C THR A 138 4.33 -1.19 -17.07
N ILE A 139 5.04 -2.28 -16.77
CA ILE A 139 6.51 -2.29 -16.79
C ILE A 139 7.05 -2.08 -18.20
N ALA A 140 6.48 -2.73 -19.21
CA ALA A 140 6.89 -2.54 -20.61
C ALA A 140 6.73 -1.07 -21.05
N LYS A 141 5.67 -0.41 -20.61
CA LYS A 141 5.37 0.99 -20.94
C LYS A 141 6.27 1.98 -20.19
N TYR A 142 6.46 1.80 -18.90
CA TYR A 142 7.04 2.81 -18.01
C TYR A 142 8.39 2.47 -17.39
N GLY A 143 8.80 1.19 -17.38
CA GLY A 143 9.96 0.72 -16.61
C GLY A 143 11.31 1.35 -17.01
N LYS A 144 11.40 1.97 -18.19
CA LYS A 144 12.61 2.70 -18.61
C LYS A 144 12.63 4.17 -18.18
N THR A 145 11.48 4.75 -17.83
CA THR A 145 11.32 6.21 -17.62
C THR A 145 10.86 6.58 -16.23
N LEU A 146 10.18 5.68 -15.51
CA LEU A 146 9.62 5.88 -14.19
C LEU A 146 10.09 4.80 -13.21
N GLY A 147 9.99 5.08 -11.90
CA GLY A 147 10.14 4.06 -10.87
C GLY A 147 8.99 3.06 -10.88
N ILE A 148 9.26 1.81 -10.50
CA ILE A 148 8.24 0.75 -10.41
C ILE A 148 8.03 0.37 -8.95
N ILE A 149 6.82 0.61 -8.44
CA ILE A 149 6.38 0.23 -7.10
C ILE A 149 5.41 -0.95 -7.22
N ALA A 150 5.82 -2.12 -6.75
CA ALA A 150 4.95 -3.29 -6.72
C ALA A 150 4.12 -3.30 -5.45
N ASP A 151 2.80 -3.31 -5.60
CA ASP A 151 1.84 -3.32 -4.50
C ASP A 151 1.49 -4.75 -4.09
N LEU A 152 1.95 -5.14 -2.91
CA LEU A 152 1.63 -6.40 -2.26
C LEU A 152 0.69 -6.19 -1.07
N GLU A 153 -0.09 -5.11 -1.10
CA GLU A 153 -0.99 -4.67 -0.02
C GLU A 153 -1.75 -5.82 0.64
N THR A 154 -2.03 -5.65 1.94
CA THR A 154 -2.66 -6.64 2.81
C THR A 154 -1.90 -7.95 2.83
N THR A 155 -0.85 -7.99 3.65
CA THR A 155 0.01 -9.18 3.67
C THR A 155 -0.54 -10.27 4.58
N LEU A 156 -0.28 -10.23 5.89
CA LEU A 156 -0.65 -11.34 6.78
C LEU A 156 -1.84 -11.02 7.67
N PHE A 157 -1.78 -9.90 8.37
CA PHE A 157 -2.77 -9.54 9.38
C PHE A 157 -4.12 -9.20 8.74
N GLU A 158 -4.08 -8.29 7.78
CA GLU A 158 -5.32 -7.86 7.14
C GLU A 158 -5.94 -8.97 6.29
N THR A 159 -5.15 -9.69 5.49
CA THR A 159 -5.66 -10.85 4.73
C THR A 159 -6.27 -11.90 5.65
N ALA A 160 -5.67 -12.17 6.82
CA ALA A 160 -6.20 -13.15 7.77
C ALA A 160 -7.56 -12.70 8.34
N TRP A 161 -7.67 -11.45 8.81
CA TRP A 161 -8.94 -11.00 9.35
C TRP A 161 -9.98 -10.71 8.26
N TYR A 162 -9.59 -10.43 7.02
CA TYR A 162 -10.52 -10.37 5.88
C TYR A 162 -11.16 -11.74 5.59
N LEU A 163 -10.49 -12.81 5.94
CA LEU A 163 -11.01 -14.16 5.80
C LEU A 163 -11.89 -14.59 6.99
N VAL A 164 -11.54 -14.18 8.20
CA VAL A 164 -12.11 -14.68 9.47
C VAL A 164 -13.11 -13.69 10.10
N GLY A 165 -12.90 -12.39 9.91
CA GLY A 165 -13.52 -11.31 10.67
C GLY A 165 -12.60 -10.79 11.78
N LEU A 166 -12.48 -9.45 11.90
CA LEU A 166 -11.49 -8.80 12.77
C LEU A 166 -11.64 -9.20 14.25
N GLU A 167 -12.85 -9.11 14.80
CA GLU A 167 -13.10 -9.40 16.20
C GLU A 167 -12.73 -10.84 16.56
N LYS A 168 -13.24 -11.81 15.79
CA LYS A 168 -12.92 -13.23 15.97
C LYS A 168 -11.42 -13.48 15.84
N PHE A 169 -10.78 -12.93 14.80
CA PHE A 169 -9.35 -13.15 14.57
C PHE A 169 -8.48 -12.63 15.73
N LEU A 170 -8.77 -11.45 16.27
CA LEU A 170 -8.04 -10.89 17.40
C LEU A 170 -8.26 -11.71 18.69
N MET A 171 -9.49 -12.16 18.95
CA MET A 171 -9.78 -13.05 20.08
C MET A 171 -9.03 -14.38 19.95
N ASP A 172 -9.06 -14.98 18.77
CA ASP A 172 -8.46 -16.28 18.51
C ASP A 172 -6.91 -16.23 18.53
N LEU A 173 -6.31 -15.09 18.17
CA LEU A 173 -4.88 -14.85 18.39
C LEU A 173 -4.53 -14.90 19.88
N MET A 174 -5.33 -14.29 20.75
CA MET A 174 -5.10 -14.30 22.20
C MET A 174 -5.36 -15.67 22.81
N LEU A 175 -6.33 -16.42 22.29
CA LEU A 175 -6.65 -17.79 22.73
C LEU A 175 -5.74 -18.84 22.09
N GLU A 176 -4.81 -18.46 21.25
CA GLU A 176 -3.89 -19.35 20.52
C GLU A 176 -4.61 -20.46 19.75
N ALA A 177 -5.74 -20.10 19.08
CA ALA A 177 -6.56 -21.06 18.37
C ALA A 177 -5.76 -21.87 17.33
N GLU A 178 -6.10 -23.16 17.20
CA GLU A 178 -5.34 -24.13 16.39
C GLU A 178 -5.10 -23.69 14.95
N TYR A 179 -6.08 -23.04 14.32
CA TYR A 179 -6.03 -22.66 12.91
C TYR A 179 -5.12 -21.44 12.61
N ILE A 180 -4.72 -20.66 13.61
CA ILE A 180 -4.01 -19.37 13.42
C ILE A 180 -2.71 -19.56 12.64
N ASN A 181 -1.83 -20.47 13.09
CA ASN A 181 -0.56 -20.70 12.42
C ASN A 181 -0.75 -21.27 11.00
N PRO A 182 -1.56 -22.32 10.76
CA PRO A 182 -1.85 -22.81 9.41
C PRO A 182 -2.40 -21.73 8.46
N LEU A 183 -3.29 -20.86 8.94
CA LEU A 183 -3.82 -19.75 8.14
C LEU A 183 -2.72 -18.75 7.76
N LEU A 184 -1.98 -18.27 8.74
CA LEU A 184 -0.90 -17.29 8.52
C LEU A 184 0.22 -17.87 7.64
N ASP A 185 0.55 -19.14 7.78
CA ASP A 185 1.57 -19.82 6.96
C ASP A 185 1.11 -19.93 5.50
N LYS A 186 -0.19 -20.23 5.27
CA LYS A 186 -0.75 -20.30 3.91
C LYS A 186 -0.80 -18.94 3.23
N ILE A 187 -1.21 -17.90 3.96
CA ILE A 187 -1.20 -16.53 3.43
C ILE A 187 0.25 -16.09 3.13
N GLN A 188 1.19 -16.37 4.03
CA GLN A 188 2.62 -16.09 3.83
C GLN A 188 3.16 -16.76 2.56
N GLU A 189 2.83 -18.00 2.30
CA GLU A 189 3.24 -18.74 1.08
C GLU A 189 2.82 -17.98 -0.18
N ILE A 190 1.52 -17.60 -0.25
CA ILE A 190 0.94 -16.93 -1.42
C ILE A 190 1.58 -15.54 -1.62
N HIS A 191 1.63 -14.71 -0.57
CA HIS A 191 2.19 -13.36 -0.69
C HIS A 191 3.70 -13.38 -0.93
N THR A 192 4.43 -14.37 -0.41
CA THR A 192 5.84 -14.55 -0.74
C THR A 192 6.02 -14.85 -2.22
N PHE A 193 5.17 -15.70 -2.79
CA PHE A 193 5.20 -15.96 -4.23
C PHE A 193 4.90 -14.69 -5.04
N TYR A 194 3.86 -13.96 -4.69
CA TYR A 194 3.49 -12.72 -5.37
C TYR A 194 4.63 -11.69 -5.34
N GLY A 195 5.20 -11.44 -4.17
CA GLY A 195 6.30 -10.48 -4.03
C GLY A 195 7.54 -10.88 -4.84
N ARG A 196 7.93 -12.16 -4.81
CA ARG A 196 9.05 -12.69 -5.62
C ARG A 196 8.79 -12.46 -7.11
N LYS A 197 7.60 -12.80 -7.60
CA LYS A 197 7.24 -12.62 -9.01
C LYS A 197 7.28 -11.15 -9.45
N MET A 198 6.75 -10.23 -8.64
CA MET A 198 6.83 -8.80 -8.95
C MET A 198 8.27 -8.27 -8.99
N ILE A 199 9.15 -8.78 -8.13
CA ILE A 199 10.58 -8.44 -8.15
C ILE A 199 11.25 -8.98 -9.42
N GLU A 200 10.94 -10.22 -9.84
CA GLU A 200 11.41 -10.83 -11.08
C GLU A 200 10.97 -10.03 -12.32
N LEU A 201 9.74 -9.46 -12.28
CA LEU A 201 9.22 -8.59 -13.34
C LEU A 201 9.95 -7.24 -13.42
N GLY A 202 10.65 -6.81 -12.38
CA GLY A 202 11.49 -5.61 -12.39
C GLY A 202 11.02 -4.48 -11.47
N ALA A 203 10.34 -4.79 -10.36
CA ALA A 203 10.03 -3.80 -9.34
C ALA A 203 11.30 -3.20 -8.71
N ASP A 204 11.29 -1.89 -8.47
CA ASP A 204 12.32 -1.15 -7.73
C ASP A 204 12.01 -1.12 -6.22
N VAL A 205 10.72 -1.07 -5.88
CA VAL A 205 10.18 -1.11 -4.52
C VAL A 205 9.11 -2.18 -4.43
N LEU A 206 9.14 -3.02 -3.40
CA LEU A 206 8.05 -3.89 -3.01
C LEU A 206 7.33 -3.26 -1.82
N TRP A 207 6.09 -2.88 -2.01
CA TRP A 207 5.25 -2.21 -1.04
C TRP A 207 4.32 -3.23 -0.38
N CYS A 208 4.70 -3.67 0.81
CA CYS A 208 3.88 -4.52 1.68
C CYS A 208 3.03 -3.65 2.61
N GLY A 209 1.99 -4.21 3.20
CA GLY A 209 1.20 -3.48 4.18
C GLY A 209 0.25 -4.36 4.97
N ASP A 210 0.05 -3.95 6.20
CA ASP A 210 -1.02 -4.34 7.10
C ASP A 210 -1.23 -3.18 8.07
N ASP A 211 -2.47 -2.80 8.34
CA ASP A 211 -2.80 -1.71 9.26
C ASP A 211 -2.75 -2.20 10.71
N PHE A 212 -1.70 -1.80 11.43
CA PHE A 212 -1.50 -2.12 12.86
C PHE A 212 -1.93 -1.01 13.81
N GLY A 213 -2.40 0.13 13.29
CA GLY A 213 -2.74 1.31 14.09
C GLY A 213 -4.14 1.85 13.84
N THR A 214 -4.78 2.30 14.92
CA THR A 214 -5.90 3.26 14.87
C THR A 214 -5.34 4.69 14.90
N GLN A 215 -6.19 5.71 14.88
CA GLN A 215 -5.70 7.10 15.05
C GLN A 215 -5.03 7.34 16.41
N GLN A 216 -5.40 6.60 17.43
CA GLN A 216 -4.95 6.85 18.81
C GLN A 216 -3.97 5.81 19.35
N SER A 217 -4.07 4.54 18.92
CA SER A 217 -3.32 3.43 19.49
C SER A 217 -3.05 2.33 18.46
N GLN A 218 -2.29 1.33 18.87
CA GLN A 218 -2.10 0.09 18.12
C GLN A 218 -3.35 -0.79 18.19
N ILE A 219 -3.60 -1.61 17.15
CA ILE A 219 -4.71 -2.60 17.11
C ILE A 219 -4.33 -3.83 17.94
N MET A 220 -3.04 -4.16 17.99
CA MET A 220 -2.50 -5.25 18.81
C MET A 220 -1.25 -4.81 19.55
N ASP A 221 -0.88 -5.51 20.63
CA ASP A 221 0.36 -5.27 21.35
C ASP A 221 1.59 -5.81 20.59
N LEU A 222 2.77 -5.32 20.99
CA LEU A 222 4.03 -5.71 20.36
C LEU A 222 4.41 -7.17 20.63
N GLU A 223 3.94 -7.79 21.71
CA GLU A 223 4.23 -9.19 22.02
C GLU A 223 3.51 -10.11 21.04
N THR A 224 2.22 -9.89 20.83
CA THR A 224 1.41 -10.57 19.82
C THR A 224 2.01 -10.41 18.41
N PHE A 225 2.39 -9.18 18.04
CA PHE A 225 3.06 -8.92 16.75
C PHE A 225 4.38 -9.73 16.63
N ARG A 226 5.24 -9.70 17.65
CA ARG A 226 6.52 -10.41 17.67
C ARG A 226 6.37 -11.92 17.67
N LYS A 227 5.29 -12.44 18.24
CA LYS A 227 4.99 -13.88 18.26
C LYS A 227 4.53 -14.39 16.89
N TYR A 228 3.55 -13.73 16.28
CA TYR A 228 2.86 -14.27 15.11
C TYR A 228 3.33 -13.69 13.78
N PHE A 229 3.64 -12.39 13.71
CA PHE A 229 3.83 -11.67 12.46
C PHE A 229 5.30 -11.38 12.15
N LYS A 230 6.07 -10.84 13.08
CA LYS A 230 7.48 -10.47 12.85
C LYS A 230 8.34 -11.61 12.30
N PRO A 231 8.28 -12.86 12.78
CA PRO A 231 9.07 -13.96 12.22
C PRO A 231 8.73 -14.27 10.77
N ARG A 232 7.43 -14.18 10.42
CA ARG A 232 6.93 -14.42 9.06
C ARG A 232 7.37 -13.29 8.13
N PHE A 233 7.24 -12.03 8.52
CA PHE A 233 7.74 -10.91 7.75
C PHE A 233 9.26 -10.97 7.54
N ARG A 234 10.02 -11.34 8.57
CA ARG A 234 11.47 -11.56 8.44
C ARG A 234 11.78 -12.61 7.36
N GLN A 235 11.04 -13.70 7.34
CA GLN A 235 11.21 -14.74 6.32
C GLN A 235 10.83 -14.23 4.92
N MET A 236 9.69 -13.55 4.77
CA MET A 236 9.27 -12.95 3.50
C MET A 236 10.33 -11.98 2.97
N PHE A 237 10.79 -11.05 3.80
CA PHE A 237 11.82 -10.07 3.43
C PHE A 237 13.13 -10.75 2.99
N LYS A 238 13.52 -11.82 3.69
CA LYS A 238 14.68 -12.62 3.29
C LYS A 238 14.48 -13.27 1.92
N GLU A 239 13.31 -13.83 1.64
CA GLU A 239 13.00 -14.42 0.33
C GLU A 239 12.99 -13.36 -0.79
N PHE A 240 12.47 -12.16 -0.53
CA PHE A 240 12.48 -11.05 -1.47
C PHE A 240 13.92 -10.60 -1.80
N LYS A 241 14.75 -10.43 -0.77
CA LYS A 241 16.17 -10.06 -0.95
C LYS A 241 17.01 -11.16 -1.64
N LYS A 242 16.59 -12.43 -1.61
CA LYS A 242 17.24 -13.49 -2.41
C LYS A 242 17.00 -13.32 -3.91
N VAL A 243 15.81 -12.85 -4.31
CA VAL A 243 15.50 -12.58 -5.73
C VAL A 243 16.30 -11.37 -6.23
N ASN A 244 16.25 -10.27 -5.48
CA ASN A 244 17.03 -9.07 -5.77
C ASN A 244 17.56 -8.44 -4.47
N PRO A 245 18.86 -8.52 -4.18
CA PRO A 245 19.43 -7.91 -2.96
C PRO A 245 19.24 -6.39 -2.85
N ASN A 246 19.01 -5.72 -3.97
CA ASN A 246 18.83 -4.26 -4.03
C ASN A 246 17.37 -3.80 -3.94
N ILE A 247 16.39 -4.73 -3.97
CA ILE A 247 14.97 -4.37 -3.83
C ILE A 247 14.76 -3.55 -2.56
N LYS A 248 13.98 -2.49 -2.64
CA LYS A 248 13.58 -1.71 -1.47
C LYS A 248 12.26 -2.21 -0.93
N LEU A 249 12.22 -2.47 0.36
CA LEU A 249 11.04 -2.97 1.06
C LEU A 249 10.35 -1.78 1.73
N ALA A 250 9.13 -1.49 1.31
CA ALA A 250 8.27 -0.48 1.88
C ALA A 250 7.18 -1.14 2.73
N TRP A 251 6.82 -0.50 3.84
CA TRP A 251 5.71 -0.93 4.68
C TRP A 251 4.65 0.15 4.80
N HIS A 252 3.42 -0.22 4.44
CA HIS A 252 2.23 0.58 4.67
C HIS A 252 1.55 0.15 5.96
N SER A 253 1.27 1.10 6.84
CA SER A 253 0.37 0.91 7.96
C SER A 253 -0.25 2.26 8.33
N CYS A 254 -1.56 2.34 8.26
CA CYS A 254 -2.30 3.50 8.73
C CYS A 254 -2.21 3.64 10.27
N GLY A 255 -2.55 4.82 10.77
CA GLY A 255 -2.68 5.09 12.20
C GLY A 255 -1.39 5.18 12.98
N ALA A 256 -1.46 4.90 14.29
CA ALA A 256 -0.39 5.02 15.27
C ALA A 256 0.62 3.85 15.16
N PHE A 257 1.32 3.79 14.04
CA PHE A 257 2.24 2.70 13.67
C PHE A 257 3.64 2.82 14.26
N SER A 258 4.06 4.01 14.72
CA SER A 258 5.44 4.27 15.12
C SER A 258 6.08 3.27 16.11
N PRO A 259 5.34 2.62 17.04
CA PRO A 259 5.92 1.61 17.94
C PRO A 259 6.44 0.34 17.25
N PHE A 260 5.90 0.00 16.06
CA PHE A 260 6.31 -1.17 15.29
C PHE A 260 7.54 -0.92 14.39
N ILE A 261 7.83 0.35 14.07
CA ILE A 261 8.92 0.72 13.14
C ILE A 261 10.27 0.10 13.54
N PRO A 262 10.71 0.09 14.83
CA PRO A 262 11.96 -0.55 15.20
C PRO A 262 12.03 -2.06 14.88
N ASP A 263 10.93 -2.77 15.09
CA ASP A 263 10.84 -4.20 14.76
C ASP A 263 10.93 -4.44 13.24
N PHE A 264 10.33 -3.56 12.43
CA PHE A 264 10.43 -3.62 10.99
C PHE A 264 11.83 -3.26 10.47
N ILE A 265 12.49 -2.26 11.05
CA ILE A 265 13.90 -1.91 10.72
C ILE A 265 14.81 -3.12 10.98
N GLU A 266 14.67 -3.78 12.14
CA GLU A 266 15.45 -4.97 12.49
C GLU A 266 15.33 -6.09 11.45
N ILE A 267 14.18 -6.26 10.83
CA ILE A 267 13.96 -7.30 9.81
C ILE A 267 14.27 -6.84 8.38
N GLY A 268 14.69 -5.58 8.18
CA GLY A 268 15.20 -5.10 6.91
C GLY A 268 14.29 -4.15 6.12
N LEU A 269 13.40 -3.41 6.79
CA LEU A 269 12.58 -2.37 6.18
C LEU A 269 13.45 -1.21 5.68
N ASP A 270 13.20 -0.78 4.43
CA ASP A 270 13.86 0.37 3.82
C ASP A 270 12.99 1.65 3.85
N ILE A 271 11.66 1.54 3.74
CA ILE A 271 10.74 2.67 3.51
C ILE A 271 9.50 2.56 4.40
N VAL A 272 9.12 3.63 5.09
CA VAL A 272 7.89 3.72 5.90
C VAL A 272 6.84 4.56 5.17
N ASN A 273 5.61 4.08 5.10
CA ASN A 273 4.43 4.67 4.48
C ASN A 273 3.19 4.38 5.35
N PRO A 274 2.13 5.20 5.39
CA PRO A 274 1.91 6.46 4.65
C PRO A 274 2.26 7.71 5.46
N LEU A 275 2.69 7.59 6.72
CA LEU A 275 3.03 8.70 7.62
C LEU A 275 1.81 9.59 7.92
N GLN A 276 0.74 9.02 8.41
CA GLN A 276 -0.48 9.78 8.74
C GLN A 276 -0.21 10.79 9.86
N PRO A 277 -0.18 12.11 9.58
CA PRO A 277 0.38 13.09 10.53
C PRO A 277 -0.52 13.41 11.71
N LEU A 278 -1.80 13.03 11.66
CA LEU A 278 -2.77 13.21 12.74
C LEU A 278 -2.84 12.02 13.71
N ALA A 279 -2.20 10.91 13.37
CA ALA A 279 -2.16 9.74 14.24
C ALA A 279 -1.10 9.92 15.34
N THR A 280 -1.38 9.38 16.53
CA THR A 280 -0.51 9.48 17.71
C THR A 280 0.90 8.94 17.42
N GLY A 281 1.92 9.76 17.69
CA GLY A 281 3.33 9.38 17.52
C GLY A 281 3.82 9.33 16.08
N MET A 282 3.02 9.85 15.13
CA MET A 282 3.35 9.92 13.70
C MET A 282 3.69 11.34 13.24
N GLU A 283 3.91 12.27 14.18
CA GLU A 283 4.33 13.64 13.87
C GLU A 283 5.66 13.63 13.08
N PRO A 284 5.78 14.41 12.01
CA PRO A 284 6.92 14.37 11.10
C PRO A 284 8.27 14.61 11.76
N GLU A 285 8.33 15.54 12.70
CA GLU A 285 9.54 15.90 13.44
C GLU A 285 9.99 14.74 14.34
N ILE A 286 9.02 14.05 14.97
CA ILE A 286 9.27 12.87 15.82
C ILE A 286 9.81 11.71 14.98
N LEU A 287 9.13 11.39 13.88
CA LEU A 287 9.55 10.34 12.96
C LEU A 287 10.95 10.61 12.40
N LYS A 288 11.20 11.85 11.93
CA LYS A 288 12.50 12.23 11.40
C LYS A 288 13.61 12.14 12.42
N SER A 289 13.35 12.59 13.65
CA SER A 289 14.30 12.52 14.75
C SER A 289 14.66 11.08 15.12
N LYS A 290 13.64 10.21 15.24
CA LYS A 290 13.83 8.82 15.67
C LYS A 290 14.42 7.92 14.59
N PHE A 291 13.90 8.01 13.35
CA PHE A 291 14.15 7.00 12.31
C PHE A 291 14.82 7.58 11.04
N GLY A 292 15.10 8.88 11.00
CA GLY A 292 15.58 9.56 9.79
C GLY A 292 16.94 9.07 9.26
N ASN A 293 17.72 8.35 10.07
CA ASN A 293 18.97 7.74 9.64
C ASN A 293 18.81 6.29 9.16
N GLU A 294 17.64 5.68 9.38
CA GLU A 294 17.42 4.25 9.15
C GLU A 294 16.46 4.00 7.99
N VAL A 295 15.40 4.80 7.87
CA VAL A 295 14.38 4.60 6.85
C VAL A 295 14.23 5.79 5.90
N ILE A 296 13.64 5.53 4.77
CA ILE A 296 13.11 6.50 3.80
C ILE A 296 11.65 6.78 4.18
N PHE A 297 11.24 8.02 4.08
CA PHE A 297 9.88 8.44 4.37
C PHE A 297 9.07 8.57 3.07
N PHE A 298 7.87 8.00 3.06
CA PHE A 298 6.99 8.02 1.90
C PHE A 298 5.57 8.38 2.34
N GLY A 299 5.07 9.55 1.94
CA GLY A 299 3.75 10.02 2.34
C GLY A 299 3.76 11.36 3.08
N GLY A 300 2.94 11.47 4.13
CA GLY A 300 2.94 12.57 5.09
C GLY A 300 2.06 13.76 4.72
N VAL A 301 1.45 13.83 3.52
CA VAL A 301 0.49 14.89 3.18
C VAL A 301 -0.90 14.44 3.59
N CYS A 302 -1.48 15.11 4.59
CA CYS A 302 -2.74 14.72 5.22
C CYS A 302 -3.91 14.75 4.23
N VAL A 303 -4.65 13.62 4.14
CA VAL A 303 -5.86 13.47 3.34
C VAL A 303 -7.15 13.65 4.15
N GLN A 304 -7.05 13.76 5.48
CA GLN A 304 -8.20 13.86 6.38
C GLN A 304 -8.62 15.30 6.67
N ASP A 305 -7.66 16.24 6.68
CA ASP A 305 -7.93 17.66 6.96
C ASP A 305 -7.28 18.60 5.92
N LEU A 306 -5.98 18.40 5.61
CA LEU A 306 -5.26 19.36 4.76
C LEU A 306 -5.84 19.41 3.34
N LEU A 307 -5.88 18.26 2.65
CA LEU A 307 -6.32 18.24 1.25
C LEU A 307 -7.81 18.60 1.07
N PRO A 308 -8.76 18.12 1.91
CA PRO A 308 -10.17 18.46 1.74
C PRO A 308 -10.53 19.87 2.24
N ASN A 309 -9.89 20.36 3.32
CA ASN A 309 -10.42 21.51 4.08
C ASN A 309 -9.58 22.79 3.99
N LYS A 310 -8.33 22.74 3.51
CA LYS A 310 -7.44 23.91 3.48
C LYS A 310 -7.38 24.52 2.09
N SER A 311 -6.93 25.76 2.04
CA SER A 311 -6.73 26.50 0.79
C SER A 311 -5.53 25.95 0.00
N PRO A 312 -5.47 26.14 -1.33
CA PRO A 312 -4.31 25.80 -2.15
C PRO A 312 -2.97 26.31 -1.63
N ASP A 313 -2.94 27.51 -1.03
CA ASP A 313 -1.71 28.10 -0.51
C ASP A 313 -1.26 27.46 0.81
N GLU A 314 -2.19 27.08 1.69
CA GLU A 314 -1.88 26.30 2.90
C GLU A 314 -1.36 24.89 2.53
N ILE A 315 -1.94 24.24 1.51
CA ILE A 315 -1.46 22.95 0.99
C ILE A 315 -0.02 23.08 0.47
N LYS A 316 0.27 24.11 -0.35
CA LYS A 316 1.62 24.37 -0.86
C LYS A 316 2.63 24.61 0.27
N ALA A 317 2.25 25.42 1.26
CA ALA A 317 3.10 25.70 2.42
C ALA A 317 3.41 24.43 3.23
N GLU A 318 2.41 23.60 3.47
CA GLU A 318 2.60 22.35 4.21
C GLU A 318 3.47 21.33 3.45
N ILE A 319 3.30 21.20 2.14
CA ILE A 319 4.16 20.33 1.32
C ILE A 319 5.62 20.78 1.38
N ILE A 320 5.88 22.09 1.29
CA ILE A 320 7.23 22.65 1.46
C ILE A 320 7.77 22.32 2.86
N ARG A 321 6.95 22.44 3.90
CA ARG A 321 7.33 22.07 5.27
C ARG A 321 7.73 20.59 5.36
N ARG A 322 6.94 19.65 4.78
CA ARG A 322 7.25 18.21 4.75
C ARG A 322 8.57 17.94 4.02
N LYS A 323 8.78 18.56 2.87
CA LYS A 323 10.05 18.46 2.13
C LYS A 323 11.24 18.94 2.97
N ASN A 324 11.07 20.00 3.74
CA ASN A 324 12.12 20.52 4.63
C ASN A 324 12.39 19.59 5.82
N ILE A 325 11.39 18.89 6.36
CA ILE A 325 11.57 17.96 7.48
C ILE A 325 12.20 16.65 6.97
N PHE A 326 11.55 16.00 6.01
CA PHE A 326 11.95 14.66 5.59
C PHE A 326 13.06 14.65 4.54
N GLY A 327 13.10 15.65 3.64
CA GLY A 327 13.90 15.62 2.42
C GLY A 327 15.32 16.22 2.50
N LYS A 328 15.69 16.93 3.58
CA LYS A 328 16.95 17.68 3.69
C LYS A 328 18.24 16.90 3.33
N LYS A 329 18.24 15.58 3.48
CA LYS A 329 19.37 14.71 3.19
C LYS A 329 19.02 13.61 2.17
N GLY A 330 17.98 13.83 1.36
CA GLY A 330 17.40 12.77 0.53
C GLY A 330 16.50 11.82 1.33
N GLY A 331 15.99 10.76 0.67
CA GLY A 331 15.17 9.74 1.34
C GLY A 331 13.76 10.20 1.68
N TYR A 332 13.13 10.99 0.81
CA TYR A 332 11.72 11.37 0.95
C TYR A 332 10.97 11.28 -0.39
N ILE A 333 9.85 10.59 -0.40
CA ILE A 333 8.88 10.53 -1.50
C ILE A 333 7.65 11.32 -1.06
N VAL A 334 7.35 12.42 -1.77
CA VAL A 334 6.16 13.24 -1.49
C VAL A 334 4.92 12.48 -1.94
N ALA A 335 4.04 12.19 -1.00
CA ALA A 335 2.78 11.52 -1.28
C ALA A 335 1.68 11.95 -0.32
N PRO A 336 0.41 11.83 -0.73
CA PRO A 336 -0.71 11.85 0.20
C PRO A 336 -0.57 10.69 1.20
N ALA A 337 -1.11 10.89 2.41
CA ALA A 337 -1.05 9.87 3.47
C ALA A 337 -2.06 8.72 3.26
N HIS A 338 -2.77 8.70 2.17
CA HIS A 338 -3.65 7.65 1.64
C HIS A 338 -4.07 8.04 0.21
N ASN A 339 -4.93 7.25 -0.45
CA ASN A 339 -5.57 7.66 -1.71
C ASN A 339 -6.26 9.02 -1.51
N ILE A 340 -6.11 9.95 -2.47
CA ILE A 340 -6.91 11.17 -2.48
C ILE A 340 -8.37 10.79 -2.77
N GLN A 341 -9.28 11.29 -1.93
CA GLN A 341 -10.71 10.99 -1.97
C GLN A 341 -11.52 12.12 -2.58
N ASP A 342 -12.79 11.87 -2.88
CA ASP A 342 -13.67 12.78 -3.62
C ASP A 342 -14.07 14.06 -2.85
N ASP A 343 -13.83 14.11 -1.56
CA ASP A 343 -13.94 15.31 -0.72
C ASP A 343 -12.87 16.39 -1.01
N THR A 344 -11.81 16.02 -1.77
CA THR A 344 -10.75 16.95 -2.18
C THR A 344 -11.11 17.65 -3.48
N SER A 345 -11.05 18.99 -3.51
CA SER A 345 -11.33 19.78 -4.71
C SER A 345 -10.25 19.60 -5.79
N ILE A 346 -10.61 19.87 -7.05
CA ILE A 346 -9.65 19.84 -8.16
C ILE A 346 -8.51 20.83 -7.94
N GLU A 347 -8.82 22.04 -7.45
CA GLU A 347 -7.83 23.08 -7.15
C GLU A 347 -6.80 22.58 -6.12
N ASN A 348 -7.25 21.86 -5.11
CA ASN A 348 -6.40 21.32 -4.06
C ASN A 348 -5.53 20.16 -4.56
N ILE A 349 -6.07 19.31 -5.44
CA ILE A 349 -5.30 18.26 -6.12
C ILE A 349 -4.20 18.89 -6.99
N LEU A 350 -4.52 19.91 -7.77
CA LEU A 350 -3.54 20.61 -8.60
C LEU A 350 -2.48 21.31 -7.74
N ALA A 351 -2.90 21.96 -6.63
CA ALA A 351 -1.98 22.60 -5.70
C ALA A 351 -0.99 21.60 -5.07
N PHE A 352 -1.46 20.37 -4.75
CA PHE A 352 -0.59 19.30 -4.29
C PHE A 352 0.50 18.97 -5.33
N PHE A 353 0.12 18.66 -6.57
CA PHE A 353 1.10 18.31 -7.61
C PHE A 353 2.05 19.45 -7.93
N ASP A 354 1.55 20.68 -7.99
CA ASP A 354 2.36 21.89 -8.27
C ASP A 354 3.43 22.12 -7.20
N ALA A 355 3.06 22.00 -5.92
CA ALA A 355 4.01 22.17 -4.82
C ALA A 355 4.99 21.01 -4.71
N ALA A 356 4.52 19.78 -4.93
CA ALA A 356 5.33 18.58 -4.85
C ALA A 356 6.44 18.57 -5.92
N LYS A 357 6.15 19.05 -7.14
CA LYS A 357 7.09 19.15 -8.27
C LYS A 357 8.10 20.30 -8.19
N LYS A 358 7.88 21.31 -7.33
CA LYS A 358 8.86 22.41 -7.18
C LYS A 358 10.16 21.93 -6.57
N LEU A 359 11.27 22.56 -6.98
CA LEU A 359 12.64 22.34 -6.45
C LEU A 359 12.74 22.79 -4.99
#